data_3c88a80f5edc73ad29715e8d8964d711
#
_entry.id   3c88a80f5edc73ad29715e8d8964d711
#
_cell.length_a   1.000
_cell.length_b   1.000
_cell.length_c   1.000
_cell.angle_alpha   90.00
_cell.angle_beta   90.00
_cell.angle_gamma   90.00
#
_symmetry.space_group_name_H-M   'P 1'
#
loop_
_entity.id
_entity.type
_entity.pdbx_description
1 polymer ?
#
loop_
_entity_poly.entity_id
_entity_poly.type
_entity_poly.pdbx_seq_one_letter_code
_entity_poly.pdbx_strand_id
1 'polypeptide(L)'
;MNILFSVLDCLKILFQAFRYGIVNIPIDSSGSIAIKALGLLNPFFIINRKIPHGLRIRNFLESLGPMFIKFGQLLSTRTDAISIDIASHLKGLTDQCTPFSSKQAKEIIEESLQIKINDVFDEFEDMPLAAASLAQVHRAKLKSTSEKVVIKVLRPEIHKQVR
;
A
#
# COMPACT_ATOMS: atom_id res chain seq x y z
N MET A 1 8.20 -14.71 15.17
CA MET A 1 7.10 -13.96 14.57
C MET A 1 6.36 -13.25 15.70
N ASN A 2 6.63 -11.96 15.88
CA ASN A 2 6.24 -11.22 17.09
C ASN A 2 4.73 -10.97 17.14
N ILE A 3 4.06 -11.60 18.11
CA ILE A 3 2.64 -11.40 18.45
C ILE A 3 2.32 -9.91 18.73
N LEU A 4 3.30 -9.13 19.18
CA LEU A 4 3.17 -7.69 19.45
C LEU A 4 2.88 -6.87 18.18
N PHE A 5 3.41 -7.28 17.02
CA PHE A 5 3.11 -6.67 15.71
C PHE A 5 1.61 -6.82 15.38
N SER A 6 1.03 -7.95 15.73
CA SER A 6 -0.38 -8.26 15.46
C SER A 6 -1.39 -7.34 16.17
N VAL A 7 -1.18 -6.97 17.43
CA VAL A 7 -2.17 -6.21 18.23
C VAL A 7 -2.20 -4.74 17.82
N LEU A 8 -1.04 -4.11 17.68
CA LEU A 8 -0.94 -2.70 17.25
C LEU A 8 -1.45 -2.48 15.83
N ASP A 9 -1.17 -3.42 14.93
CA ASP A 9 -1.67 -3.35 13.56
C ASP A 9 -3.17 -3.59 13.49
N CYS A 10 -3.71 -4.52 14.27
CA CYS A 10 -5.16 -4.69 14.39
C CYS A 10 -5.84 -3.43 14.93
N LEU A 11 -5.29 -2.79 15.96
CA LEU A 11 -5.81 -1.54 16.49
C LEU A 11 -5.76 -0.40 15.46
N LYS A 12 -4.68 -0.31 14.69
CA LYS A 12 -4.55 0.65 13.59
C LYS A 12 -5.60 0.42 12.51
N ILE A 13 -5.80 -0.82 12.10
CA ILE A 13 -6.81 -1.19 11.09
C ILE A 13 -8.22 -0.85 11.61
N LEU A 14 -8.53 -1.19 12.86
CA LEU A 14 -9.82 -0.89 13.49
C LEU A 14 -10.05 0.62 13.60
N PHE A 15 -9.06 1.38 14.02
CA PHE A 15 -9.14 2.83 14.09
C PHE A 15 -9.40 3.46 12.71
N GLN A 16 -8.67 3.02 11.69
CA GLN A 16 -8.87 3.51 10.32
C GLN A 16 -10.25 3.08 9.78
N ALA A 17 -10.70 1.85 10.03
CA ALA A 17 -12.04 1.40 9.64
C ALA A 17 -13.14 2.26 10.29
N PHE A 18 -12.97 2.63 11.55
CA PHE A 18 -13.86 3.53 12.27
C PHE A 18 -13.81 4.95 11.68
N ARG A 19 -12.61 5.48 11.41
CA ARG A 19 -12.38 6.82 10.84
C ARG A 19 -13.01 6.96 9.45
N TYR A 20 -12.87 5.98 8.58
CA TYR A 20 -13.46 5.98 7.24
C TYR A 20 -14.92 5.50 7.21
N GLY A 21 -15.48 5.13 8.36
CA GLY A 21 -16.87 4.69 8.48
C GLY A 21 -17.15 3.39 7.72
N ILE A 22 -16.14 2.49 7.60
CA ILE A 22 -16.30 1.20 6.93
C ILE A 22 -17.32 0.33 7.65
N VAL A 23 -17.35 0.39 8.99
CA VAL A 23 -18.32 -0.32 9.84
C VAL A 23 -19.77 0.03 9.53
N ASN A 24 -20.01 1.21 8.93
CA ASN A 24 -21.34 1.71 8.60
C ASN A 24 -21.77 1.39 7.16
N ILE A 25 -20.96 0.65 6.41
CA ILE A 25 -21.32 0.20 5.06
C ILE A 25 -22.22 -1.02 5.22
N PRO A 26 -23.47 -0.98 4.72
CA PRO A 26 -24.34 -2.14 4.77
C PRO A 26 -23.77 -3.22 3.85
N ILE A 27 -23.24 -4.28 4.44
CA ILE A 27 -22.77 -5.46 3.71
C ILE A 27 -23.96 -6.36 3.41
N ASP A 28 -24.99 -6.31 4.26
CA ASP A 28 -26.25 -7.03 4.05
C ASP A 28 -27.37 -6.35 4.83
N SER A 29 -28.62 -6.50 4.38
CA SER A 29 -29.82 -5.92 5.02
C SER A 29 -30.08 -6.48 6.44
N SER A 30 -29.40 -7.56 6.81
CA SER A 30 -29.54 -8.27 8.10
C SER A 30 -28.56 -7.80 9.20
N GLY A 31 -27.78 -6.72 8.97
CA GLY A 31 -26.84 -6.22 9.97
C GLY A 31 -27.47 -5.95 11.32
N SER A 32 -26.89 -6.53 12.38
CA SER A 32 -27.35 -6.40 13.77
C SER A 32 -27.61 -4.93 14.15
N ILE A 33 -28.71 -4.66 14.86
CA ILE A 33 -29.07 -3.34 15.40
C ILE A 33 -27.90 -2.72 16.18
N ALA A 34 -27.10 -3.56 16.86
CA ALA A 34 -25.92 -3.13 17.61
C ALA A 34 -24.85 -2.49 16.70
N ILE A 35 -24.61 -3.02 15.50
CA ILE A 35 -23.64 -2.47 14.52
C ILE A 35 -24.15 -1.14 13.98
N LYS A 36 -25.45 -1.03 13.71
CA LYS A 36 -26.07 0.23 13.27
C LYS A 36 -26.01 1.31 14.36
N ALA A 37 -26.27 0.93 15.62
CA ALA A 37 -26.16 1.83 16.76
C ALA A 37 -24.72 2.31 17.01
N LEU A 38 -23.73 1.42 16.88
CA LEU A 38 -22.31 1.77 16.98
C LEU A 38 -21.90 2.74 15.87
N GLY A 39 -22.49 2.60 14.69
CA GLY A 39 -22.30 3.52 13.58
C GLY A 39 -22.81 4.94 13.82
N LEU A 40 -23.93 5.09 14.52
CA LEU A 40 -24.50 6.39 14.88
C LEU A 40 -23.65 7.13 15.93
N LEU A 41 -22.92 6.42 16.77
CA LEU A 41 -21.97 6.98 17.75
C LEU A 41 -20.64 7.40 17.14
N ASN A 42 -20.40 7.09 15.86
CA ASN A 42 -19.17 7.46 15.17
C ASN A 42 -19.17 8.95 14.79
N PRO A 43 -18.32 9.81 15.38
CA PRO A 43 -18.28 11.23 15.05
C PRO A 43 -17.91 11.49 13.58
N PHE A 44 -17.19 10.56 12.95
CA PHE A 44 -16.85 10.64 11.53
C PHE A 44 -18.00 10.21 10.60
N PHE A 45 -19.12 9.70 11.14
CA PHE A 45 -20.26 9.28 10.34
C PHE A 45 -20.86 10.45 9.56
N ILE A 46 -20.97 11.63 10.20
CA ILE A 46 -21.52 12.84 9.57
C ILE A 46 -20.65 13.28 8.39
N ILE A 47 -19.32 13.23 8.55
CA ILE A 47 -18.36 13.62 7.51
C ILE A 47 -18.39 12.61 6.36
N ASN A 48 -18.44 11.33 6.67
CA ASN A 48 -18.38 10.24 5.69
C ASN A 48 -19.71 10.02 4.96
N ARG A 49 -20.85 10.53 5.48
CA ARG A 49 -22.18 10.31 4.92
C ARG A 49 -22.33 10.77 3.47
N LYS A 50 -21.61 11.82 3.08
CA LYS A 50 -21.63 12.39 1.72
C LYS A 50 -20.64 11.70 0.76
N ILE A 51 -19.75 10.84 1.26
CA ILE A 51 -18.73 10.17 0.46
C ILE A 51 -19.28 8.82 -0.02
N PRO A 52 -19.22 8.50 -1.33
CA PRO A 52 -19.62 7.19 -1.87
C PRO A 52 -18.89 6.04 -1.15
N HIS A 53 -19.61 4.91 -0.97
CA HIS A 53 -19.06 3.77 -0.23
C HIS A 53 -17.76 3.25 -0.86
N GLY A 54 -17.73 3.12 -2.19
CA GLY A 54 -16.53 2.67 -2.91
C GLY A 54 -15.32 3.60 -2.69
N LEU A 55 -15.53 4.92 -2.66
CA LEU A 55 -14.46 5.88 -2.40
C LEU A 55 -13.95 5.81 -0.96
N ARG A 56 -14.84 5.57 0.02
CA ARG A 56 -14.43 5.38 1.43
C ARG A 56 -13.58 4.13 1.60
N ILE A 57 -13.96 3.02 0.95
CA ILE A 57 -13.20 1.78 0.96
C ILE A 57 -11.84 1.99 0.31
N ARG A 58 -11.80 2.67 -0.83
CA ARG A 58 -10.53 3.02 -1.50
C ARG A 58 -9.59 3.79 -0.57
N ASN A 59 -10.06 4.91 -0.01
CA ASN A 59 -9.26 5.76 0.88
C ASN A 59 -8.80 5.00 2.15
N PHE A 60 -9.65 4.11 2.66
CA PHE A 60 -9.30 3.21 3.76
C PHE A 60 -8.14 2.29 3.40
N LEU A 61 -8.22 1.60 2.25
CA LEU A 61 -7.16 0.70 1.80
C LEU A 61 -5.84 1.46 1.53
N GLU A 62 -5.91 2.65 0.92
CA GLU A 62 -4.75 3.52 0.72
C GLU A 62 -4.09 3.91 2.05
N SER A 63 -4.88 4.20 3.09
CA SER A 63 -4.38 4.58 4.43
C SER A 63 -3.68 3.44 5.16
N LEU A 64 -3.99 2.19 4.83
CA LEU A 64 -3.37 1.00 5.41
C LEU A 64 -2.05 0.61 4.74
N GLY A 65 -1.78 1.19 3.56
CA GLY A 65 -0.50 1.03 2.88
C GLY A 65 -0.49 -0.01 1.76
N PRO A 66 0.71 -0.30 1.23
CA PRO A 66 0.90 -0.98 -0.06
C PRO A 66 0.24 -2.35 -0.20
N MET A 67 0.26 -3.16 0.85
CA MET A 67 -0.35 -4.49 0.85
C MET A 67 -1.86 -4.42 0.65
N PHE A 68 -2.51 -3.43 1.29
CA PHE A 68 -3.95 -3.23 1.19
C PHE A 68 -4.34 -2.60 -0.16
N ILE A 69 -3.47 -1.77 -0.74
CA ILE A 69 -3.63 -1.28 -2.12
C ILE A 69 -3.65 -2.46 -3.10
N LYS A 70 -2.69 -3.38 -2.99
CA LYS A 70 -2.66 -4.60 -3.81
C LYS A 70 -3.90 -5.48 -3.61
N PHE A 71 -4.34 -5.64 -2.38
CA PHE A 71 -5.57 -6.35 -2.07
C PHE A 71 -6.78 -5.69 -2.72
N GLY A 72 -6.90 -4.36 -2.64
CA GLY A 72 -7.98 -3.61 -3.28
C GLY A 72 -7.96 -3.71 -4.81
N GLN A 73 -6.78 -3.70 -5.43
CA GLN A 73 -6.64 -3.94 -6.87
C GLN A 73 -7.14 -5.34 -7.26
N LEU A 74 -6.77 -6.36 -6.48
CA LEU A 74 -7.27 -7.72 -6.70
C LEU A 74 -8.79 -7.78 -6.55
N LEU A 75 -9.35 -7.16 -5.50
CA LEU A 75 -10.80 -7.09 -5.31
C LEU A 75 -11.51 -6.38 -6.46
N SER A 76 -10.90 -5.34 -7.06
CA SER A 76 -11.50 -4.60 -8.16
C SER A 76 -11.81 -5.46 -9.40
N THR A 77 -11.14 -6.61 -9.53
CA THR A 77 -11.36 -7.58 -10.61
C THR A 77 -12.46 -8.60 -10.29
N ARG A 78 -12.89 -8.67 -9.02
CA ARG A 78 -13.87 -9.65 -8.52
C ARG A 78 -15.26 -9.03 -8.39
N THR A 79 -15.86 -8.72 -9.52
CA THR A 79 -17.24 -8.18 -9.58
C THR A 79 -18.32 -9.19 -9.20
N ASP A 80 -17.95 -10.46 -9.02
CA ASP A 80 -18.76 -11.50 -8.42
C ASP A 80 -18.86 -11.41 -6.90
N ALA A 81 -17.85 -10.83 -6.25
CA ALA A 81 -17.76 -10.73 -4.79
C ALA A 81 -18.12 -9.34 -4.23
N ILE A 82 -18.01 -8.28 -5.04
CA ILE A 82 -18.29 -6.90 -4.61
C ILE A 82 -19.17 -6.19 -5.64
N SER A 83 -19.90 -5.15 -5.19
CA SER A 83 -20.73 -4.37 -6.10
C SER A 83 -19.91 -3.65 -7.17
N ILE A 84 -20.51 -3.42 -8.34
CA ILE A 84 -19.88 -2.72 -9.47
C ILE A 84 -19.43 -1.31 -9.06
N ASP A 85 -20.19 -0.63 -8.20
CA ASP A 85 -19.83 0.69 -7.66
C ASP A 85 -18.49 0.62 -6.89
N ILE A 86 -18.36 -0.33 -5.95
CA ILE A 86 -17.13 -0.52 -5.18
C ILE A 86 -15.97 -0.89 -6.12
N ALA A 87 -16.18 -1.85 -7.04
CA ALA A 87 -15.17 -2.28 -8.00
C ALA A 87 -14.64 -1.11 -8.86
N SER A 88 -15.54 -0.21 -9.30
CA SER A 88 -15.18 0.96 -10.12
C SER A 88 -14.24 1.91 -9.36
N HIS A 89 -14.52 2.17 -8.09
CA HIS A 89 -13.67 3.02 -7.25
C HIS A 89 -12.33 2.37 -6.93
N LEU A 90 -12.30 1.05 -6.69
CA LEU A 90 -11.07 0.30 -6.43
C LEU A 90 -10.15 0.19 -7.65
N LYS A 91 -10.67 0.21 -8.88
CA LYS A 91 -9.85 0.31 -10.10
C LYS A 91 -8.97 1.57 -10.13
N GLY A 92 -9.38 2.63 -9.42
CA GLY A 92 -8.57 3.83 -9.28
C GLY A 92 -7.39 3.72 -8.30
N LEU A 93 -7.25 2.58 -7.58
CA LEU A 93 -6.07 2.31 -6.77
C LEU A 93 -4.86 2.16 -7.70
N THR A 94 -3.91 3.07 -7.57
CA THR A 94 -2.71 3.05 -8.41
C THR A 94 -1.53 2.48 -7.64
N ASP A 95 -0.69 1.72 -8.32
CA ASP A 95 0.61 1.28 -7.81
C ASP A 95 1.65 2.40 -7.88
N GLN A 96 1.30 3.55 -8.42
CA GLN A 96 2.21 4.70 -8.49
C GLN A 96 2.33 5.33 -7.10
N CYS A 97 3.42 5.04 -6.45
CA CYS A 97 3.78 5.63 -5.16
C CYS A 97 4.86 6.68 -5.37
N THR A 98 4.88 7.70 -4.49
CA THR A 98 5.99 8.64 -4.46
C THR A 98 7.29 7.88 -4.27
N PRO A 99 8.30 8.08 -5.13
CA PRO A 99 9.60 7.45 -4.97
C PRO A 99 10.22 7.81 -3.61
N PHE A 100 10.88 6.86 -2.96
CA PHE A 100 11.79 7.19 -1.87
C PHE A 100 13.14 7.66 -2.43
N SER A 101 13.95 8.31 -1.59
CA SER A 101 15.16 8.99 -2.05
C SER A 101 16.16 8.02 -2.69
N SER A 102 16.85 8.49 -3.73
CA SER A 102 17.95 7.75 -4.38
C SER A 102 19.05 7.38 -3.36
N LYS A 103 19.32 8.24 -2.39
CA LYS A 103 20.27 7.96 -1.31
C LYS A 103 19.87 6.69 -0.54
N GLN A 104 18.61 6.59 -0.11
CA GLN A 104 18.10 5.39 0.57
C GLN A 104 18.15 4.16 -0.34
N ALA A 105 17.86 4.32 -1.64
CA ALA A 105 17.96 3.22 -2.58
C ALA A 105 19.40 2.68 -2.67
N LYS A 106 20.39 3.56 -2.77
CA LYS A 106 21.80 3.20 -2.79
C LYS A 106 22.23 2.51 -1.49
N GLU A 107 21.85 3.04 -0.33
CA GLU A 107 22.12 2.44 0.97
C GLU A 107 21.57 0.99 1.06
N ILE A 108 20.32 0.76 0.63
CA ILE A 108 19.72 -0.58 0.63
C ILE A 108 20.46 -1.53 -0.31
N ILE A 109 20.88 -1.06 -1.49
CA ILE A 109 21.65 -1.87 -2.44
C ILE A 109 23.00 -2.23 -1.83
N GLU A 110 23.73 -1.27 -1.28
CA GLU A 110 25.04 -1.49 -0.65
C GLU A 110 24.95 -2.43 0.56
N GLU A 111 23.93 -2.27 1.41
CA GLU A 111 23.67 -3.19 2.52
C GLU A 111 23.36 -4.62 2.05
N SER A 112 22.58 -4.75 0.98
CA SER A 112 22.17 -6.07 0.48
C SER A 112 23.29 -6.81 -0.22
N LEU A 113 24.12 -6.10 -0.97
CA LEU A 113 25.24 -6.67 -1.72
C LEU A 113 26.53 -6.73 -0.93
N GLN A 114 26.64 -6.00 0.19
CA GLN A 114 27.88 -5.82 1.00
C GLN A 114 29.05 -5.26 0.18
N ILE A 115 28.76 -4.46 -0.84
CA ILE A 115 29.70 -3.87 -1.80
C ILE A 115 29.25 -2.44 -2.08
N LYS A 116 30.18 -1.52 -2.33
CA LYS A 116 29.86 -0.15 -2.72
C LYS A 116 29.26 -0.11 -4.12
N ILE A 117 28.24 0.75 -4.28
CA ILE A 117 27.52 0.87 -5.54
C ILE A 117 28.45 1.22 -6.71
N ASN A 118 29.43 2.10 -6.45
CA ASN A 118 30.42 2.52 -7.43
C ASN A 118 31.42 1.42 -7.82
N ASP A 119 31.50 0.31 -7.08
CA ASP A 119 32.38 -0.82 -7.42
C ASP A 119 31.68 -1.78 -8.40
N VAL A 120 30.35 -1.78 -8.43
CA VAL A 120 29.55 -2.67 -9.27
C VAL A 120 29.02 -1.98 -10.51
N PHE A 121 28.64 -0.71 -10.40
CA PHE A 121 28.00 0.03 -11.48
C PHE A 121 28.83 1.23 -11.94
N ASP A 122 28.97 1.39 -13.25
CA ASP A 122 29.55 2.59 -13.87
C ASP A 122 28.57 3.77 -13.80
N GLU A 123 27.29 3.46 -14.01
CA GLU A 123 26.21 4.44 -14.05
C GLU A 123 25.05 3.91 -13.19
N PHE A 124 24.48 4.77 -12.36
CA PHE A 124 23.26 4.52 -11.62
C PHE A 124 22.35 5.73 -11.73
N GLU A 125 21.17 5.55 -12.34
CA GLU A 125 20.20 6.63 -12.48
C GLU A 125 19.52 6.91 -11.15
N ASP A 126 19.66 8.13 -10.63
CA ASP A 126 19.05 8.58 -9.38
C ASP A 126 17.51 8.66 -9.47
N MET A 127 16.99 9.05 -10.65
CA MET A 127 15.56 9.03 -10.91
C MET A 127 15.11 7.60 -11.20
N PRO A 128 14.16 7.05 -10.42
CA PRO A 128 13.66 5.71 -10.68
C PRO A 128 12.88 5.67 -12.00
N LEU A 129 13.04 4.57 -12.73
CA LEU A 129 12.23 4.26 -13.92
C LEU A 129 10.75 4.08 -13.58
N ALA A 130 10.48 3.49 -12.40
CA ALA A 130 9.14 3.28 -11.87
C ALA A 130 9.19 3.16 -10.35
N ALA A 131 8.13 3.61 -9.68
CA ALA A 131 7.95 3.44 -8.24
C ALA A 131 6.59 2.84 -7.97
N ALA A 132 6.60 1.63 -7.44
CA ALA A 132 5.42 0.86 -7.07
C ALA A 132 5.22 0.79 -5.55
N SER A 133 4.14 0.15 -5.13
CA SER A 133 3.77 0.00 -3.72
C SER A 133 4.82 -0.73 -2.88
N LEU A 134 5.50 -1.73 -3.44
CA LEU A 134 6.48 -2.58 -2.73
C LEU A 134 7.94 -2.23 -3.03
N ALA A 135 8.21 -1.63 -4.18
CA ALA A 135 9.56 -1.41 -4.68
C ALA A 135 9.63 -0.24 -5.65
N GLN A 136 10.84 0.27 -5.88
CA GLN A 136 11.15 1.10 -7.03
C GLN A 136 12.22 0.46 -7.89
N VAL A 137 12.29 0.87 -9.15
CA VAL A 137 13.18 0.31 -10.16
C VAL A 137 14.09 1.41 -10.68
N HIS A 138 15.39 1.18 -10.64
CA HIS A 138 16.41 2.07 -11.17
C HIS A 138 17.13 1.43 -12.35
N ARG A 139 17.54 2.25 -13.32
CA ARG A 139 18.48 1.81 -14.36
C ARG A 139 19.89 1.95 -13.86
N ALA A 140 20.72 1.00 -14.26
CA ALA A 140 22.15 1.02 -13.99
C ALA A 140 22.91 0.35 -15.13
N LYS A 141 24.25 0.54 -15.13
CA LYS A 141 25.16 -0.10 -16.07
C LYS A 141 26.25 -0.82 -15.27
N LEU A 142 26.39 -2.11 -15.52
CA LEU A 142 27.41 -2.93 -14.86
C LEU A 142 28.82 -2.54 -15.32
N LYS A 143 29.75 -2.43 -14.39
CA LYS A 143 31.18 -2.22 -14.69
C LYS A 143 31.81 -3.39 -15.43
N SER A 144 31.47 -4.61 -15.03
CA SER A 144 32.12 -5.83 -15.51
C SER A 144 31.82 -6.13 -16.97
N THR A 145 30.60 -5.88 -17.42
CA THR A 145 30.12 -6.26 -18.76
C THR A 145 29.67 -5.07 -19.60
N SER A 146 29.59 -3.87 -19.01
CA SER A 146 28.98 -2.67 -19.63
C SER A 146 27.52 -2.84 -20.02
N GLU A 147 26.84 -3.88 -19.53
CA GLU A 147 25.43 -4.14 -19.81
C GLU A 147 24.52 -3.19 -19.03
N LYS A 148 23.43 -2.75 -19.69
CA LYS A 148 22.36 -2.01 -19.05
C LYS A 148 21.45 -2.97 -18.30
N VAL A 149 21.27 -2.71 -17.01
CA VAL A 149 20.43 -3.53 -16.12
C VAL A 149 19.38 -2.66 -15.44
N VAL A 150 18.38 -3.30 -14.87
CA VAL A 150 17.43 -2.68 -13.97
C VAL A 150 17.53 -3.30 -12.59
N ILE A 151 17.53 -2.44 -11.57
CA ILE A 151 17.67 -2.86 -10.17
C ILE A 151 16.33 -2.56 -9.49
N LYS A 152 15.70 -3.63 -8.97
CA LYS A 152 14.49 -3.51 -8.18
C LYS A 152 14.86 -3.41 -6.70
N VAL A 153 14.57 -2.27 -6.09
CA VAL A 153 14.87 -1.97 -4.68
C VAL A 153 13.58 -1.96 -3.89
N LEU A 154 13.49 -2.85 -2.90
CA LEU A 154 12.34 -2.90 -1.98
C LEU A 154 12.27 -1.63 -1.14
N ARG A 155 11.05 -1.21 -0.78
CA ARG A 155 10.89 -0.06 0.12
C ARG A 155 11.47 -0.35 1.51
N PRO A 156 12.05 0.67 2.18
CA PRO A 156 12.70 0.49 3.49
C PRO A 156 11.79 -0.18 4.53
N GLU A 157 10.50 0.13 4.52
CA GLU A 157 9.52 -0.42 5.44
C GLU A 157 9.31 -1.93 5.23
N ILE A 158 9.34 -2.36 3.97
CA ILE A 158 9.16 -3.77 3.60
C ILE A 158 10.44 -4.56 3.85
N HIS A 159 11.59 -3.96 3.56
CA HIS A 159 12.88 -4.57 3.82
C HIS A 159 13.07 -4.91 5.30
N LYS A 160 12.56 -4.08 6.21
CA LYS A 160 12.58 -4.32 7.67
C LYS A 160 11.63 -5.43 8.12
N GLN A 161 10.56 -5.71 7.36
CA GLN A 161 9.57 -6.73 7.70
C GLN A 161 9.95 -8.13 7.22
N VAL A 162 10.86 -8.24 6.26
CA VAL A 162 11.29 -9.51 5.64
C VAL A 162 12.51 -10.12 6.34
N ARG A 163 13.17 -9.37 7.24
CA ARG A 163 14.20 -9.88 8.15
C ARG A 163 13.55 -10.37 9.44
#